data_36a1e609085d06d980f445f06de8c930
#
_entry.id   36a1e609085d06d980f445f06de8c930
#
_cell.length_a   1.000
_cell.length_b   1.000
_cell.length_c   1.000
_cell.angle_alpha   90.00
_cell.angle_beta   90.00
_cell.angle_gamma   90.00
#
_symmetry.space_group_name_H-M   'P 1'
#
loop_
_entity.id
_entity.type
_entity.pdbx_description
1 polymer ?
#
loop_
_entity_poly.entity_id
_entity_poly.type
_entity_poly.pdbx_seq_one_letter_code
_entity_poly.pdbx_strand_id
1 'polypeptide(L)'
;MCLIVFAWQVLPGVPIIACANRDEFYDRPATPAAPWPEHPHVIAGRDLQGGGSWMGVTTTGPNGPKFAALTNIRGPAERRENAPSRGDLVAGFLTGSQSAAAYLETIVARGDVYNGYNLVLGDRDTLYWYSNRGGDDPRNGQPLEPGRIYGISNGLLDAPWPKVLRTKAQF
;
A
#
# COMPACT_ATOMS: atom_id res chain seq x y z
N MET A 1 -8.41 -12.79 2.05
CA MET A 1 -8.70 -11.53 1.29
C MET A 1 -8.30 -10.34 2.15
N CYS A 2 -7.31 -9.56 1.72
CA CYS A 2 -6.82 -8.40 2.48
C CYS A 2 -7.87 -7.29 2.56
N LEU A 3 -7.76 -6.47 3.60
CA LEU A 3 -8.54 -5.25 3.78
C LEU A 3 -7.63 -4.21 4.42
N ILE A 4 -7.66 -3.00 3.90
CA ILE A 4 -7.01 -1.83 4.49
C ILE A 4 -8.08 -0.74 4.55
N VAL A 5 -8.29 -0.15 5.73
CA VAL A 5 -9.08 1.07 5.91
C VAL A 5 -8.17 2.11 6.53
N PHE A 6 -8.21 3.32 6.01
CA PHE A 6 -7.35 4.39 6.51
C PHE A 6 -8.06 5.75 6.47
N ALA A 7 -7.82 6.54 7.52
CA ALA A 7 -8.22 7.95 7.61
C ALA A 7 -7.03 8.82 7.23
N TRP A 8 -7.22 9.68 6.24
CA TRP A 8 -6.19 10.59 5.75
C TRP A 8 -6.46 12.01 6.24
N GLN A 9 -5.59 12.54 7.11
CA GLN A 9 -5.69 13.87 7.70
C GLN A 9 -7.08 14.21 8.29
N VAL A 10 -7.73 13.23 8.93
CA VAL A 10 -9.03 13.40 9.58
C VAL A 10 -8.88 14.03 10.98
N LEU A 11 -7.78 13.72 11.67
CA LEU A 11 -7.50 14.25 13.01
C LEU A 11 -6.31 15.23 12.98
N PRO A 12 -6.41 16.39 13.64
CA PRO A 12 -5.31 17.34 13.74
C PRO A 12 -4.04 16.69 14.28
N GLY A 13 -2.92 16.90 13.60
CA GLY A 13 -1.61 16.37 14.02
C GLY A 13 -1.36 14.88 13.74
N VAL A 14 -2.36 14.16 13.26
CA VAL A 14 -2.26 12.74 12.88
C VAL A 14 -2.46 12.61 11.37
N PRO A 15 -1.38 12.50 10.58
CA PRO A 15 -1.48 12.45 9.12
C PRO A 15 -2.29 11.24 8.63
N ILE A 16 -2.03 10.06 9.19
CA ILE A 16 -2.72 8.84 8.78
C ILE A 16 -3.01 7.93 9.99
N ILE A 17 -4.20 7.35 9.99
CA ILE A 17 -4.56 6.21 10.84
C ILE A 17 -4.92 5.08 9.87
N ALA A 18 -4.34 3.91 10.04
CA ALA A 18 -4.62 2.78 9.17
C ALA A 18 -4.83 1.51 9.99
N CYS A 19 -5.88 0.77 9.66
CA CYS A 19 -6.16 -0.57 10.15
C CYS A 19 -6.21 -1.54 8.98
N ALA A 20 -5.56 -2.68 9.12
CA ALA A 20 -5.47 -3.64 8.04
C ALA A 20 -5.41 -5.07 8.53
N ASN A 21 -5.88 -5.99 7.70
CA ASN A 21 -5.59 -7.41 7.84
C ASN A 21 -5.03 -7.98 6.53
N ARG A 22 -4.13 -8.93 6.66
CA ARG A 22 -3.58 -9.71 5.55
C ARG A 22 -4.12 -11.12 5.65
N ASP A 23 -4.95 -11.51 4.67
CA ASP A 23 -5.39 -12.89 4.54
C ASP A 23 -4.40 -13.65 3.66
N GLU A 24 -3.69 -14.57 4.24
CA GLU A 24 -2.70 -15.40 3.57
C GLU A 24 -2.76 -16.84 4.09
N PHE A 25 -2.15 -17.77 3.39
CA PHE A 25 -2.04 -19.14 3.86
C PHE A 25 -1.22 -19.22 5.14
N TYR A 26 -1.62 -20.09 6.08
CA TYR A 26 -0.96 -20.22 7.38
C TYR A 26 0.49 -20.70 7.28
N ASP A 27 0.82 -21.46 6.25
CA ASP A 27 2.16 -21.98 5.97
C ASP A 27 3.09 -20.98 5.28
N ARG A 28 2.57 -19.80 4.88
CA ARG A 28 3.39 -18.75 4.29
C ARG A 28 4.19 -18.00 5.37
N PRO A 29 5.51 -18.17 5.41
CA PRO A 29 6.32 -17.58 6.47
C PRO A 29 6.39 -16.05 6.35
N ALA A 30 6.18 -15.37 7.47
CA ALA A 30 6.28 -13.91 7.58
C ALA A 30 6.81 -13.51 8.96
N THR A 31 7.46 -12.35 9.05
CA THR A 31 7.83 -11.77 10.33
C THR A 31 6.82 -10.73 10.77
N PRO A 32 6.64 -10.52 12.09
CA PRO A 32 5.87 -9.38 12.60
C PRO A 32 6.53 -8.05 12.21
N ALA A 33 5.77 -6.96 12.33
CA ALA A 33 6.28 -5.62 12.12
C ALA A 33 7.37 -5.28 13.16
N ALA A 34 8.56 -4.95 12.67
CA ALA A 34 9.71 -4.57 13.47
C ALA A 34 10.64 -3.66 12.66
N PRO A 35 11.56 -2.92 13.29
CA PRO A 35 12.64 -2.24 12.58
C PRO A 35 13.45 -3.25 11.76
N TRP A 36 13.73 -2.91 10.50
CA TRP A 36 14.55 -3.77 9.66
C TRP A 36 16.03 -3.63 10.00
N PRO A 37 16.78 -4.72 10.21
CA PRO A 37 18.20 -4.65 10.59
C PRO A 37 19.04 -3.80 9.63
N GLU A 38 18.81 -3.93 8.32
CA GLU A 38 19.54 -3.21 7.27
C GLU A 38 19.01 -1.80 7.00
N HIS A 39 17.79 -1.49 7.46
CA HIS A 39 17.14 -0.18 7.36
C HIS A 39 16.37 0.14 8.64
N PRO A 40 17.05 0.49 9.77
CA PRO A 40 16.40 0.60 11.09
C PRO A 40 15.30 1.66 11.17
N HIS A 41 15.26 2.60 10.23
CA HIS A 41 14.18 3.58 10.12
C HIS A 41 12.89 3.02 9.49
N VAL A 42 12.94 1.84 8.88
CA VAL A 42 11.78 1.14 8.32
C VAL A 42 11.18 0.21 9.35
N ILE A 43 9.90 0.39 9.66
CA ILE A 43 9.11 -0.50 10.52
C ILE A 43 8.06 -1.19 9.65
N ALA A 44 8.25 -2.47 9.39
CA ALA A 44 7.36 -3.29 8.57
C ALA A 44 7.53 -4.78 8.88
N GLY A 45 6.51 -5.58 8.62
CA GLY A 45 6.66 -7.02 8.54
C GLY A 45 7.39 -7.43 7.26
N ARG A 46 7.84 -8.69 7.17
CA ARG A 46 8.42 -9.24 5.95
C ARG A 46 7.70 -10.49 5.49
N ASP A 47 7.49 -10.58 4.21
CA ASP A 47 7.10 -11.81 3.54
C ASP A 47 8.39 -12.61 3.23
N LEU A 48 8.60 -13.71 3.92
CA LEU A 48 9.85 -14.48 3.79
C LEU A 48 9.87 -15.38 2.53
N GLN A 49 8.72 -15.58 1.88
CA GLN A 49 8.62 -16.33 0.64
C GLN A 49 8.72 -15.42 -0.59
N GLY A 50 7.95 -14.34 -0.61
CA GLY A 50 7.89 -13.43 -1.75
C GLY A 50 8.88 -12.27 -1.68
N GLY A 51 9.55 -12.09 -0.55
CA GLY A 51 10.35 -10.90 -0.25
C GLY A 51 9.49 -9.66 -0.02
N GLY A 52 10.12 -8.57 0.43
CA GLY A 52 9.45 -7.28 0.60
C GLY A 52 8.44 -7.24 1.74
N SER A 53 7.48 -6.32 1.63
CA SER A 53 6.44 -6.09 2.62
C SER A 53 5.10 -5.77 1.96
N TRP A 54 4.02 -5.81 2.75
CA TRP A 54 2.69 -5.40 2.28
C TRP A 54 2.19 -4.12 2.96
N MET A 55 2.78 -3.73 4.09
CA MET A 55 2.51 -2.47 4.79
C MET A 55 3.67 -2.12 5.71
N GLY A 56 4.00 -0.85 5.76
CA GLY A 56 5.01 -0.33 6.67
C GLY A 56 5.09 1.18 6.69
N VAL A 57 5.93 1.67 7.60
CA VAL A 57 6.21 3.09 7.78
C VAL A 57 7.72 3.32 7.89
N THR A 58 8.14 4.56 7.68
CA THR A 58 9.47 5.00 8.12
C THR A 58 9.33 6.02 9.25
N THR A 59 10.29 6.01 10.19
CA THR A 59 10.32 6.98 11.29
C THR A 59 11.03 8.26 10.88
N THR A 60 11.98 8.16 9.97
CA THR A 60 12.82 9.28 9.47
C THR A 60 13.12 9.05 7.99
N GLY A 61 13.77 10.02 7.37
CA GLY A 61 14.24 9.90 5.99
C GLY A 61 14.41 11.28 5.35
N PRO A 62 15.05 11.36 4.17
CA PRO A 62 15.31 12.63 3.49
C PRO A 62 14.02 13.39 3.10
N ASN A 63 12.91 12.67 2.95
CA ASN A 63 11.58 13.24 2.68
C ASN A 63 10.61 13.06 3.86
N GLY A 64 11.13 12.95 5.09
CA GLY A 64 10.34 12.73 6.28
C GLY A 64 9.81 11.30 6.44
N PRO A 65 8.90 11.09 7.40
CA PRO A 65 8.23 9.80 7.58
C PRO A 65 7.38 9.43 6.37
N LYS A 66 7.44 8.16 5.98
CA LYS A 66 6.68 7.58 4.87
C LYS A 66 5.69 6.53 5.36
N PHE A 67 4.63 6.34 4.59
CA PHE A 67 3.70 5.22 4.71
C PHE A 67 3.54 4.53 3.37
N ALA A 68 3.50 3.22 3.36
CA ALA A 68 3.09 2.45 2.18
C ALA A 68 2.30 1.21 2.59
N ALA A 69 1.29 0.88 1.78
CA ALA A 69 0.48 -0.32 1.94
C ALA A 69 -0.02 -0.85 0.60
N LEU A 70 -0.18 -2.16 0.49
CA LEU A 70 -0.51 -2.83 -0.76
C LEU A 70 -1.57 -3.91 -0.56
N THR A 71 -2.51 -3.99 -1.52
CA THR A 71 -3.39 -5.15 -1.67
C THR A 71 -3.29 -5.72 -3.08
N ASN A 72 -3.50 -7.03 -3.18
CA ASN A 72 -3.58 -7.71 -4.47
C ASN A 72 -4.96 -7.48 -5.09
N ILE A 73 -5.02 -7.23 -6.40
CA ILE A 73 -6.27 -7.31 -7.16
C ILE A 73 -6.46 -8.75 -7.59
N ARG A 74 -7.68 -9.26 -7.40
CA ARG A 74 -8.11 -10.56 -7.89
C ARG A 74 -8.86 -10.40 -9.21
N GLY A 75 -8.28 -10.92 -10.28
CA GLY A 75 -8.92 -11.04 -11.59
C GLY A 75 -8.72 -12.45 -12.13
N PRO A 76 -9.68 -12.98 -12.90
CA PRO A 76 -9.61 -14.38 -13.36
C PRO A 76 -8.57 -14.66 -14.43
N ALA A 77 -8.00 -13.63 -15.08
CA ALA A 77 -7.30 -13.84 -16.36
C ALA A 77 -5.78 -13.61 -16.36
N GLU A 78 -5.15 -13.13 -15.28
CA GLU A 78 -3.80 -12.56 -15.47
C GLU A 78 -2.78 -12.89 -14.36
N ARG A 79 -2.80 -14.09 -13.81
CA ARG A 79 -1.70 -14.50 -12.94
C ARG A 79 -0.50 -14.92 -13.79
N ARG A 80 0.47 -14.04 -13.94
CA ARG A 80 1.78 -14.37 -14.50
C ARG A 80 2.65 -14.99 -13.41
N GLU A 81 3.10 -16.21 -13.63
CA GLU A 81 3.91 -16.96 -12.66
C GLU A 81 5.27 -16.29 -12.40
N ASN A 82 5.85 -15.69 -13.44
CA ASN A 82 7.17 -15.04 -13.38
C ASN A 82 7.11 -13.53 -13.08
N ALA A 83 5.96 -12.99 -12.66
CA ALA A 83 5.88 -11.59 -12.27
C ALA A 83 6.65 -11.35 -10.96
N PRO A 84 7.36 -10.20 -10.83
CA PRO A 84 8.07 -9.86 -9.60
C PRO A 84 7.10 -9.72 -8.43
N SER A 85 7.65 -9.85 -7.22
CA SER A 85 6.88 -9.67 -5.98
C SER A 85 6.34 -8.24 -5.89
N ARG A 86 5.02 -8.11 -5.68
CA ARG A 86 4.42 -6.78 -5.41
C ARG A 86 4.90 -6.18 -4.10
N GLY A 87 5.37 -7.01 -3.17
CA GLY A 87 5.97 -6.57 -1.90
C GLY A 87 7.20 -5.69 -2.08
N ASP A 88 7.89 -5.81 -3.23
CA ASP A 88 9.04 -4.99 -3.58
C ASP A 88 8.66 -3.52 -3.79
N LEU A 89 7.41 -3.25 -4.19
CA LEU A 89 6.90 -1.88 -4.35
C LEU A 89 6.82 -1.14 -3.01
N VAL A 90 6.36 -1.81 -1.96
CA VAL A 90 6.33 -1.24 -0.61
C VAL A 90 7.74 -1.11 -0.05
N ALA A 91 8.54 -2.18 -0.12
CA ALA A 91 9.92 -2.19 0.38
C ALA A 91 10.77 -1.12 -0.31
N GLY A 92 10.73 -1.04 -1.63
CA GLY A 92 11.50 -0.07 -2.42
C GLY A 92 11.16 1.38 -2.10
N PHE A 93 9.89 1.69 -1.85
CA PHE A 93 9.50 3.04 -1.41
C PHE A 93 10.01 3.37 -0.01
N LEU A 94 9.84 2.45 0.94
CA LEU A 94 10.22 2.70 2.34
C LEU A 94 11.74 2.77 2.52
N THR A 95 12.51 1.99 1.79
CA THR A 95 13.99 1.99 1.87
C THR A 95 14.65 3.04 0.98
N GLY A 96 13.94 3.51 -0.06
CA GLY A 96 14.44 4.47 -1.03
C GLY A 96 14.41 5.93 -0.53
N SER A 97 15.11 6.80 -1.26
CA SER A 97 15.19 8.24 -0.98
C SER A 97 14.23 9.10 -1.82
N GLN A 98 13.46 8.51 -2.73
CA GLN A 98 12.53 9.24 -3.58
C GLN A 98 11.33 9.77 -2.78
N SER A 99 10.80 10.93 -3.22
CA SER A 99 9.48 11.38 -2.78
C SER A 99 8.38 10.45 -3.28
N ALA A 100 7.19 10.53 -2.69
CA ALA A 100 6.06 9.72 -3.12
C ALA A 100 5.70 9.93 -4.59
N ALA A 101 5.69 11.19 -5.05
CA ALA A 101 5.42 11.53 -6.45
C ALA A 101 6.46 10.92 -7.41
N ALA A 102 7.75 11.12 -7.15
CA ALA A 102 8.82 10.61 -8.01
C ALA A 102 8.85 9.07 -8.05
N TYR A 103 8.58 8.43 -6.90
CA TYR A 103 8.50 6.98 -6.85
C TYR A 103 7.28 6.46 -7.64
N LEU A 104 6.15 7.15 -7.52
CA LEU A 104 4.93 6.80 -8.27
C LEU A 104 5.16 6.88 -9.79
N GLU A 105 5.83 7.92 -10.30
CA GLU A 105 6.20 8.02 -11.72
C GLU A 105 7.01 6.80 -12.18
N THR A 106 7.97 6.38 -11.37
CA THR A 106 8.78 5.18 -11.65
C THR A 106 7.92 3.90 -11.72
N ILE A 107 6.93 3.79 -10.84
CA ILE A 107 6.02 2.63 -10.80
C ILE A 107 5.06 2.64 -11.99
N VAL A 108 4.49 3.79 -12.32
CA VAL A 108 3.58 3.94 -13.48
C VAL A 108 4.27 3.49 -14.77
N ALA A 109 5.52 3.90 -14.97
CA ALA A 109 6.31 3.50 -16.14
C ALA A 109 6.57 1.98 -16.22
N ARG A 110 6.46 1.25 -15.10
CA ARG A 110 6.70 -0.20 -14.99
C ARG A 110 5.45 -1.00 -14.61
N GLY A 111 4.27 -0.39 -14.65
CA GLY A 111 3.05 -0.98 -14.12
C GLY A 111 2.69 -2.36 -14.69
N ASP A 112 3.03 -2.60 -15.94
CA ASP A 112 2.71 -3.86 -16.64
C ASP A 112 3.58 -5.06 -16.24
N VAL A 113 4.65 -4.85 -15.50
CA VAL A 113 5.54 -5.93 -15.07
C VAL A 113 4.91 -6.76 -13.95
N TYR A 114 4.09 -6.16 -13.11
CA TYR A 114 3.50 -6.79 -11.92
C TYR A 114 2.11 -7.38 -12.18
N ASN A 115 1.76 -8.41 -11.43
CA ASN A 115 0.36 -8.83 -11.32
C ASN A 115 -0.49 -7.72 -10.69
N GLY A 116 -1.81 -7.76 -10.85
CA GLY A 116 -2.73 -6.71 -10.39
C GLY A 116 -2.57 -6.34 -8.91
N TYR A 117 -2.47 -5.04 -8.61
CA TYR A 117 -2.32 -4.51 -7.25
C TYR A 117 -2.96 -3.14 -7.07
N ASN A 118 -3.23 -2.81 -5.82
CA ASN A 118 -3.40 -1.45 -5.31
C ASN A 118 -2.21 -1.11 -4.43
N LEU A 119 -1.69 0.08 -4.55
CA LEU A 119 -0.64 0.64 -3.72
C LEU A 119 -1.12 1.97 -3.15
N VAL A 120 -1.02 2.14 -1.85
CA VAL A 120 -1.12 3.43 -1.16
C VAL A 120 0.28 3.81 -0.74
N LEU A 121 0.72 5.01 -1.04
CA LEU A 121 2.04 5.50 -0.66
C LEU A 121 2.01 7.00 -0.43
N GLY A 122 2.79 7.47 0.51
CA GLY A 122 2.85 8.90 0.80
C GLY A 122 3.74 9.25 1.99
N ASP A 123 3.69 10.52 2.34
CA ASP A 123 4.36 11.12 3.48
C ASP A 123 3.33 11.84 4.38
N ARG A 124 3.75 12.85 5.15
CA ARG A 124 2.84 13.61 6.03
C ARG A 124 1.88 14.53 5.29
N ASP A 125 2.28 14.97 4.10
CA ASP A 125 1.62 16.05 3.38
C ASP A 125 0.82 15.55 2.19
N THR A 126 1.25 14.45 1.58
CA THR A 126 0.64 13.92 0.36
C THR A 126 0.53 12.40 0.40
N LEU A 127 -0.65 11.89 0.10
CA LEU A 127 -0.93 10.46 0.00
C LEU A 127 -1.51 10.16 -1.38
N TYR A 128 -1.01 9.11 -2.03
CA TYR A 128 -1.47 8.64 -3.33
C TYR A 128 -2.07 7.24 -3.21
N TRP A 129 -3.05 6.98 -4.06
CA TRP A 129 -3.44 5.63 -4.41
C TRP A 129 -3.15 5.38 -5.89
N TYR A 130 -2.55 4.24 -6.18
CA TYR A 130 -2.31 3.79 -7.54
C TYR A 130 -2.67 2.32 -7.69
N SER A 131 -3.28 1.99 -8.82
CA SER A 131 -3.51 0.62 -9.24
C SER A 131 -3.12 0.44 -10.70
N ASN A 132 -2.35 -0.61 -10.99
CA ASN A 132 -2.06 -0.99 -12.38
C ASN A 132 -3.28 -1.61 -13.09
N ARG A 133 -4.43 -1.60 -12.43
CA ARG A 133 -5.76 -1.98 -12.96
C ARG A 133 -6.79 -0.88 -12.71
N GLY A 134 -6.34 0.31 -12.36
CA GLY A 134 -7.19 1.44 -11.99
C GLY A 134 -8.01 2.02 -13.14
N GLY A 135 -7.63 1.73 -14.38
CA GLY A 135 -8.34 2.21 -15.56
C GLY A 135 -8.53 3.73 -15.52
N ASP A 136 -9.75 4.16 -15.82
CA ASP A 136 -10.13 5.58 -15.88
C ASP A 136 -10.60 6.15 -14.52
N ASP A 137 -10.34 5.49 -13.38
CA ASP A 137 -10.66 6.09 -12.06
C ASP A 137 -9.85 7.39 -11.90
N PRO A 138 -10.51 8.55 -11.76
CA PRO A 138 -9.83 9.85 -11.75
C PRO A 138 -8.90 10.03 -10.55
N ARG A 139 -9.01 9.19 -9.53
CA ARG A 139 -8.13 9.20 -8.34
C ARG A 139 -6.86 8.39 -8.56
N ASN A 140 -6.81 7.58 -9.63
CA ASN A 140 -5.69 6.68 -9.89
C ASN A 140 -4.42 7.48 -10.22
N GLY A 141 -3.40 7.38 -9.36
CA GLY A 141 -2.16 8.13 -9.50
C GLY A 141 -2.25 9.62 -9.11
N GLN A 142 -3.36 10.04 -8.53
CA GLN A 142 -3.55 11.41 -8.06
C GLN A 142 -3.46 11.49 -6.52
N PRO A 143 -3.11 12.66 -5.96
CA PRO A 143 -3.19 12.90 -4.54
C PRO A 143 -4.61 12.65 -4.01
N LEU A 144 -4.71 11.91 -2.91
CA LEU A 144 -5.97 11.67 -2.24
C LEU A 144 -6.43 12.91 -1.45
N GLU A 145 -7.72 13.19 -1.47
CA GLU A 145 -8.31 14.29 -0.72
C GLU A 145 -8.14 14.08 0.79
N PRO A 146 -7.64 15.09 1.55
CA PRO A 146 -7.57 15.04 2.99
C PRO A 146 -8.96 15.07 3.65
N GLY A 147 -9.03 14.72 4.93
CA GLY A 147 -10.27 14.72 5.71
C GLY A 147 -11.21 13.57 5.37
N ARG A 148 -10.72 12.50 4.73
CA ARG A 148 -11.54 11.36 4.29
C ARG A 148 -11.06 10.03 4.84
N ILE A 149 -12.00 9.10 4.94
CA ILE A 149 -11.75 7.67 5.22
C ILE A 149 -11.88 6.91 3.92
N TYR A 150 -10.85 6.13 3.60
CA TYR A 150 -10.74 5.29 2.42
C TYR A 150 -10.71 3.82 2.80
N GLY A 151 -11.13 2.96 1.88
CA GLY A 151 -11.06 1.52 2.08
C GLY A 151 -10.63 0.78 0.81
N ILE A 152 -9.74 -0.18 0.95
CA ILE A 152 -9.25 -1.00 -0.15
C ILE A 152 -9.27 -2.47 0.25
N SER A 153 -9.75 -3.30 -0.66
CA SER A 153 -9.63 -4.74 -0.56
C SER A 153 -8.96 -5.32 -1.82
N ASN A 154 -9.58 -6.29 -2.46
CA ASN A 154 -9.05 -6.91 -3.67
C ASN A 154 -9.72 -6.39 -4.96
N GLY A 155 -10.52 -5.32 -4.86
CA GLY A 155 -11.00 -4.45 -5.93
C GLY A 155 -10.29 -3.10 -5.87
N LEU A 156 -10.79 -2.09 -6.59
CA LEU A 156 -10.23 -0.74 -6.60
C LEU A 156 -10.55 0.02 -5.29
N LEU A 157 -10.00 1.22 -5.16
CA LEU A 157 -10.22 2.11 -4.02
C LEU A 157 -11.73 2.34 -3.82
N ASP A 158 -12.19 2.15 -2.59
CA ASP A 158 -13.60 2.30 -2.20
C ASP A 158 -14.60 1.42 -2.98
N ALA A 159 -14.12 0.37 -3.63
CA ALA A 159 -15.02 -0.61 -4.25
C ALA A 159 -16.07 -1.07 -3.23
N PRO A 160 -17.39 -1.11 -3.58
CA PRO A 160 -18.49 -1.26 -2.62
C PRO A 160 -18.64 -2.71 -2.13
N TRP A 161 -17.56 -3.32 -1.71
CA TRP A 161 -17.61 -4.63 -1.10
C TRP A 161 -18.16 -4.52 0.32
N PRO A 162 -19.05 -5.42 0.76
CA PRO A 162 -19.69 -5.34 2.08
C PRO A 162 -18.71 -5.13 3.22
N LYS A 163 -17.55 -5.80 3.20
CA LYS A 163 -16.51 -5.63 4.22
C LYS A 163 -15.86 -4.24 4.19
N VAL A 164 -15.67 -3.65 3.00
CA VAL A 164 -15.10 -2.30 2.87
C VAL A 164 -16.08 -1.28 3.44
N LEU A 165 -17.35 -1.33 3.00
CA LEU A 165 -18.40 -0.43 3.48
C LEU A 165 -18.61 -0.53 4.99
N ARG A 166 -18.72 -1.77 5.50
CA ARG A 166 -18.92 -2.03 6.93
C ARG A 166 -17.77 -1.51 7.78
N THR A 167 -16.53 -1.79 7.38
CA THR A 167 -15.37 -1.38 8.17
C THR A 167 -15.17 0.13 8.11
N LYS A 168 -15.36 0.77 6.95
CA LYS A 168 -15.33 2.25 6.86
C LYS A 168 -16.37 2.93 7.76
N ALA A 169 -17.55 2.34 7.90
CA ALA A 169 -18.60 2.89 8.77
C ALA A 169 -18.31 2.74 10.27
N GLN A 170 -17.42 1.82 10.63
CA GLN A 170 -17.00 1.57 12.03
C GLN A 170 -15.66 2.22 12.39
N PHE A 171 -14.92 2.70 11.41
CA PHE A 171 -13.60 3.31 11.55
C PHE A 171 -13.71 4.79 11.93
#